data_c47b8dafaccf26ccb0b7c1bb60ff3c0d
#
_entry.id   c47b8dafaccf26ccb0b7c1bb60ff3c0d
#
_cell.length_a   1.000
_cell.length_b   1.000
_cell.length_c   1.000
_cell.angle_alpha   90.00
_cell.angle_beta   90.00
_cell.angle_gamma   90.00
#
_symmetry.space_group_name_H-M   'P 1'
#
loop_
_entity.id
_entity.type
_entity.pdbx_description
1 polymer ?
#
loop_
_entity_poly.entity_id
_entity_poly.type
_entity_poly.pdbx_seq_one_letter_code
_entity_poly.pdbx_strand_id
1 'polypeptide(L)'
;SPGTIESSLQVSHAAHADKKVARNLHNPYSLDPDPKAGPRLDGLQKDFEIKEVDGVGWVGPFFMSMFNTRVVRRSNALLGRAWGTRLFYKEAWWAGTGLSGRARAYGLALATKLLFDGTQSRLRPLVEKVLPTPGPSGAHFQVSHHGITEDGQRWRATVSAQGDPGYEVTAMMLSQAALCLLDSRSGTSHAGGVLTPATGLGKPYLQRLSAHGMSFTAARMN
;
A
#
# COMPACT_ATOMS: atom_id res chain seq x y z
N SER A 1 -8.55 -3.80 9.58
CA SER A 1 -8.86 -4.87 10.53
C SER A 1 -8.37 -4.53 11.94
N PRO A 2 -8.93 -5.09 13.01
CA PRO A 2 -8.43 -4.87 14.38
C PRO A 2 -6.94 -5.20 14.54
N GLY A 3 -6.47 -6.27 13.92
CA GLY A 3 -5.06 -6.64 13.94
C GLY A 3 -4.13 -5.62 13.28
N THR A 4 -4.59 -4.95 12.24
CA THR A 4 -3.83 -3.88 11.59
C THR A 4 -3.67 -2.66 12.51
N ILE A 5 -4.74 -2.31 13.23
CA ILE A 5 -4.72 -1.20 14.20
C ILE A 5 -3.75 -1.53 15.32
N GLU A 6 -3.86 -2.73 15.90
CA GLU A 6 -2.98 -3.16 16.98
C GLU A 6 -1.51 -3.17 16.56
N SER A 7 -1.20 -3.73 15.39
CA SER A 7 0.17 -3.71 14.84
C SER A 7 0.69 -2.28 14.63
N SER A 8 -0.14 -1.36 14.15
CA SER A 8 0.24 0.05 13.97
C SER A 8 0.53 0.74 15.30
N LEU A 9 -0.24 0.41 16.36
CA LEU A 9 0.00 0.92 17.70
C LEU A 9 1.34 0.41 18.27
N GLN A 10 1.63 -0.88 18.11
CA GLN A 10 2.90 -1.48 18.55
C GLN A 10 4.10 -0.83 17.83
N VAL A 11 4.00 -0.60 16.51
CA VAL A 11 5.03 0.11 15.75
C VAL A 11 5.19 1.54 16.23
N SER A 12 4.09 2.25 16.52
CA SER A 12 4.13 3.60 17.07
C SER A 12 4.82 3.64 18.44
N HIS A 13 4.48 2.73 19.35
CA HIS A 13 5.14 2.60 20.65
C HIS A 13 6.65 2.32 20.50
N ALA A 14 7.02 1.39 19.61
CA ALA A 14 8.42 1.09 19.35
C ALA A 14 9.19 2.31 18.81
N ALA A 15 8.56 3.12 17.95
CA ALA A 15 9.15 4.33 17.41
C ALA A 15 9.32 5.44 18.46
N HIS A 16 8.42 5.52 19.44
CA HIS A 16 8.59 6.44 20.58
C HIS A 16 9.71 6.00 21.53
N ALA A 17 9.86 4.68 21.70
CA ALA A 17 10.87 4.12 22.60
C ALA A 17 12.28 4.13 21.98
N ASP A 18 12.41 4.00 20.67
CA ASP A 18 13.70 3.90 19.97
C ASP A 18 13.78 4.86 18.75
N LYS A 19 14.68 5.84 18.86
CA LYS A 19 14.96 6.80 17.78
C LYS A 19 15.44 6.17 16.49
N LYS A 20 16.07 4.98 16.53
CA LYS A 20 16.49 4.23 15.34
C LYS A 20 15.27 3.67 14.61
N VAL A 21 14.31 3.11 15.34
CA VAL A 21 13.03 2.65 14.77
C VAL A 21 12.29 3.82 14.15
N ALA A 22 12.16 4.95 14.86
CA ALA A 22 11.52 6.16 14.32
C ALA A 22 12.18 6.63 13.03
N ARG A 23 13.52 6.70 12.99
CA ARG A 23 14.28 7.09 11.79
C ARG A 23 14.02 6.15 10.62
N ASN A 24 14.00 4.85 10.86
CA ASN A 24 13.74 3.86 9.81
C ASN A 24 12.31 3.96 9.27
N LEU A 25 11.32 4.22 10.13
CA LEU A 25 9.94 4.45 9.71
C LEU A 25 9.77 5.70 8.84
N HIS A 26 10.50 6.77 9.14
CA HIS A 26 10.45 8.00 8.36
C HIS A 26 11.28 7.95 7.08
N ASN A 27 12.25 7.05 6.99
CA ASN A 27 13.08 6.90 5.81
C ASN A 27 12.32 6.17 4.69
N PRO A 28 12.02 6.82 3.56
CA PRO A 28 11.30 6.20 2.45
C PRO A 28 12.09 5.07 1.75
N TYR A 29 13.37 4.95 2.03
CA TYR A 29 14.29 3.95 1.47
C TYR A 29 14.77 2.93 2.49
N SER A 30 14.16 2.85 3.68
CA SER A 30 14.63 1.95 4.75
C SER A 30 14.72 0.48 4.35
N LEU A 31 14.00 0.05 3.32
CA LEU A 31 14.02 -1.32 2.80
C LEU A 31 14.78 -1.45 1.46
N ASP A 32 15.27 -0.36 0.89
CA ASP A 32 16.03 -0.38 -0.36
C ASP A 32 17.49 -0.79 -0.08
N PRO A 33 18.01 -1.85 -0.72
CA PRO A 33 19.41 -2.27 -0.53
C PRO A 33 20.43 -1.27 -1.08
N ASP A 34 20.05 -0.44 -2.06
CA ASP A 34 20.85 0.64 -2.61
C ASP A 34 20.05 1.94 -2.75
N PRO A 35 19.87 2.68 -1.63
CA PRO A 35 19.07 3.91 -1.65
C PRO A 35 19.65 5.02 -2.53
N LYS A 36 20.95 4.96 -2.87
CA LYS A 36 21.62 6.01 -3.67
C LYS A 36 21.30 5.89 -5.16
N ALA A 37 20.94 4.69 -5.62
CA ALA A 37 20.58 4.44 -7.02
C ALA A 37 19.11 4.77 -7.34
N GLY A 38 18.29 5.10 -6.33
CA GLY A 38 16.89 5.52 -6.51
C GLY A 38 16.71 7.03 -6.67
N PRO A 39 15.49 7.48 -6.95
CA PRO A 39 15.19 8.91 -7.05
C PRO A 39 15.35 9.57 -5.68
N ARG A 40 15.84 10.82 -5.67
CA ARG A 40 15.81 11.61 -4.44
C ARG A 40 14.37 12.04 -4.17
N LEU A 41 13.82 11.56 -3.06
CA LEU A 41 12.44 11.86 -2.64
C LEU A 41 12.38 12.91 -1.52
N ASP A 42 13.48 13.61 -1.27
CA ASP A 42 13.60 14.61 -0.22
C ASP A 42 12.50 15.66 -0.38
N GLY A 43 11.60 15.72 0.60
CA GLY A 43 10.43 16.60 0.58
C GLY A 43 9.28 16.20 -0.37
N LEU A 44 9.45 15.23 -1.26
CA LEU A 44 8.41 14.78 -2.20
C LEU A 44 7.51 13.69 -1.60
N GLN A 45 8.05 12.87 -0.69
CA GLN A 45 7.28 11.81 -0.05
C GLN A 45 6.47 12.38 1.13
N LYS A 46 5.20 12.63 0.88
CA LYS A 46 4.22 13.00 1.91
C LYS A 46 3.20 11.88 2.01
N ASP A 47 3.36 11.01 3.02
CA ASP A 47 2.49 9.84 3.20
C ASP A 47 1.07 10.23 3.67
N PHE A 48 0.88 11.46 4.18
CA PHE A 48 -0.39 11.96 4.72
C PHE A 48 -0.85 13.25 4.02
N GLU A 49 -0.77 13.27 2.69
CA GLU A 49 -1.17 14.42 1.89
C GLU A 49 -2.68 14.39 1.57
N ILE A 50 -3.33 15.56 1.69
CA ILE A 50 -4.67 15.79 1.15
C ILE A 50 -4.49 16.59 -0.13
N LYS A 51 -5.05 16.10 -1.23
CA LYS A 51 -4.94 16.81 -2.49
C LYS A 51 -6.04 16.40 -3.47
N GLU A 52 -6.34 17.29 -4.41
CA GLU A 52 -7.09 16.94 -5.61
C GLU A 52 -6.13 16.45 -6.68
N VAL A 53 -6.41 15.30 -7.25
CA VAL A 53 -5.63 14.67 -8.31
C VAL A 53 -6.43 14.74 -9.59
N ASP A 54 -5.84 15.32 -10.63
CA ASP A 54 -6.47 15.47 -11.94
C ASP A 54 -6.92 14.11 -12.52
N GLY A 55 -8.17 14.05 -12.98
CA GLY A 55 -8.79 12.81 -13.49
C GLY A 55 -9.11 11.75 -12.44
N VAL A 56 -8.85 12.00 -11.15
CA VAL A 56 -9.12 11.07 -10.04
C VAL A 56 -10.10 11.67 -9.02
N GLY A 57 -9.88 12.93 -8.62
CA GLY A 57 -10.61 13.61 -7.58
C GLY A 57 -9.81 13.78 -6.29
N TRP A 58 -10.50 14.00 -5.17
CA TRP A 58 -9.88 14.21 -3.87
C TRP A 58 -9.36 12.90 -3.27
N VAL A 59 -8.14 12.98 -2.76
CA VAL A 59 -7.49 11.88 -2.04
C VAL A 59 -7.07 12.34 -0.66
N GLY A 60 -7.08 11.41 0.28
CA GLY A 60 -6.65 11.63 1.66
C GLY A 60 -5.66 10.57 2.13
N PRO A 61 -5.16 10.70 3.35
CA PRO A 61 -4.16 9.80 3.90
C PRO A 61 -4.59 8.35 3.88
N PHE A 62 -3.67 7.48 3.46
CA PHE A 62 -3.76 6.04 3.63
C PHE A 62 -2.68 5.57 4.59
N PHE A 63 -3.06 5.13 5.78
CA PHE A 63 -2.11 4.84 6.86
C PHE A 63 -1.10 3.73 6.52
N MET A 64 -1.46 2.78 5.64
CA MET A 64 -0.53 1.74 5.19
C MET A 64 0.50 2.24 4.17
N SER A 65 0.34 3.45 3.60
CA SER A 65 1.24 3.97 2.57
C SER A 65 2.69 4.03 3.03
N MET A 66 2.90 4.34 4.31
CA MET A 66 4.24 4.39 4.90
C MET A 66 4.95 3.02 4.96
N PHE A 67 4.21 1.91 4.87
CA PHE A 67 4.76 0.55 4.77
C PHE A 67 4.83 0.10 3.31
N ASN A 68 3.72 0.18 2.61
CA ASN A 68 3.58 -0.34 1.26
C ASN A 68 4.53 0.32 0.27
N THR A 69 4.69 1.65 0.35
CA THR A 69 5.60 2.39 -0.54
C THR A 69 7.05 1.92 -0.42
N ARG A 70 7.50 1.52 0.78
CA ARG A 70 8.85 0.95 0.99
C ARG A 70 8.99 -0.42 0.36
N VAL A 71 7.94 -1.26 0.47
CA VAL A 71 7.91 -2.60 -0.16
C VAL A 71 7.96 -2.48 -1.69
N VAL A 72 7.21 -1.54 -2.29
CA VAL A 72 7.24 -1.28 -3.73
C VAL A 72 8.63 -0.83 -4.18
N ARG A 73 9.27 0.11 -3.47
CA ARG A 73 10.64 0.55 -3.78
C ARG A 73 11.65 -0.56 -3.64
N ARG A 74 11.55 -1.38 -2.58
CA ARG A 74 12.37 -2.57 -2.42
C ARG A 74 12.20 -3.53 -3.60
N SER A 75 10.97 -3.75 -4.05
CA SER A 75 10.68 -4.59 -5.21
C SER A 75 11.40 -4.07 -6.45
N ASN A 76 11.27 -2.76 -6.74
CA ASN A 76 11.96 -2.15 -7.88
C ASN A 76 13.49 -2.27 -7.78
N ALA A 77 14.05 -2.05 -6.59
CA ALA A 77 15.49 -2.18 -6.38
C ALA A 77 15.99 -3.62 -6.59
N LEU A 78 15.29 -4.61 -6.03
CA LEU A 78 15.64 -6.03 -6.18
C LEU A 78 15.46 -6.55 -7.62
N LEU A 79 14.57 -5.90 -8.41
CA LEU A 79 14.41 -6.17 -9.85
C LEU A 79 15.40 -5.39 -10.73
N GLY A 80 16.49 -4.87 -10.16
CA GLY A 80 17.46 -4.08 -10.92
C GLY A 80 16.89 -2.78 -11.46
N ARG A 81 15.87 -2.22 -10.78
CA ARG A 81 15.15 -1.00 -11.17
C ARG A 81 14.38 -1.11 -12.51
N ALA A 82 13.86 -2.29 -12.77
CA ALA A 82 13.12 -2.59 -14.00
C ALA A 82 11.89 -1.68 -14.22
N TRP A 83 11.35 -1.07 -13.15
CA TRP A 83 10.24 -0.11 -13.24
C TRP A 83 10.71 1.36 -13.35
N GLY A 84 12.01 1.55 -13.61
CA GLY A 84 12.67 2.85 -13.75
C GLY A 84 13.44 3.29 -12.51
N THR A 85 14.56 3.97 -12.75
CA THR A 85 15.41 4.56 -11.71
C THR A 85 14.77 5.78 -11.06
N ARG A 86 13.78 6.41 -11.72
CA ARG A 86 13.04 7.58 -11.24
C ARG A 86 11.61 7.24 -10.79
N LEU A 87 11.32 5.96 -10.48
CA LEU A 87 10.01 5.53 -10.01
C LEU A 87 9.59 6.33 -8.78
N PHE A 88 8.52 7.10 -8.93
CA PHE A 88 7.84 7.78 -7.84
C PHE A 88 6.52 7.08 -7.56
N TYR A 89 6.32 6.59 -6.34
CA TYR A 89 5.14 5.83 -5.95
C TYR A 89 4.54 6.38 -4.66
N LYS A 90 3.24 6.64 -4.68
CA LYS A 90 2.42 7.07 -3.54
C LYS A 90 1.14 6.26 -3.46
N GLU A 91 0.59 6.18 -2.27
CA GLU A 91 -0.72 5.60 -2.01
C GLU A 91 -1.60 6.59 -1.24
N ALA A 92 -2.89 6.57 -1.53
CA ALA A 92 -3.87 7.41 -0.87
C ALA A 92 -5.26 6.76 -0.89
N TRP A 93 -6.14 7.14 0.03
CA TRP A 93 -7.56 6.83 -0.03
C TRP A 93 -8.24 7.78 -1.02
N TRP A 94 -9.03 7.23 -1.91
CA TRP A 94 -9.95 8.04 -2.72
C TRP A 94 -11.13 8.51 -1.88
N ALA A 95 -11.36 9.80 -1.84
CA ALA A 95 -12.39 10.44 -1.04
C ALA A 95 -13.61 10.90 -1.85
N GLY A 96 -13.53 10.86 -3.20
CA GLY A 96 -14.58 11.31 -4.10
C GLY A 96 -14.21 12.59 -4.84
N THR A 97 -15.19 13.19 -5.50
CA THR A 97 -15.01 14.40 -6.31
C THR A 97 -15.74 15.61 -5.67
N GLY A 98 -15.36 16.83 -6.10
CA GLY A 98 -16.01 18.07 -5.69
C GLY A 98 -15.93 18.37 -4.19
N LEU A 99 -16.84 19.19 -3.68
CA LEU A 99 -16.85 19.65 -2.29
C LEU A 99 -17.04 18.50 -1.28
N SER A 100 -17.88 17.52 -1.62
CA SER A 100 -18.09 16.34 -0.75
C SER A 100 -16.84 15.47 -0.65
N GLY A 101 -16.12 15.29 -1.76
CA GLY A 101 -14.82 14.59 -1.79
C GLY A 101 -13.79 15.33 -0.95
N ARG A 102 -13.72 16.65 -1.07
CA ARG A 102 -12.85 17.49 -0.24
C ARG A 102 -13.13 17.31 1.24
N ALA A 103 -14.40 17.45 1.65
CA ALA A 103 -14.80 17.29 3.05
C ALA A 103 -14.42 15.91 3.62
N ARG A 104 -14.65 14.82 2.84
CA ARG A 104 -14.26 13.46 3.22
C ARG A 104 -12.73 13.32 3.35
N ALA A 105 -11.95 13.91 2.44
CA ALA A 105 -10.49 13.85 2.51
C ALA A 105 -9.93 14.49 3.79
N TYR A 106 -10.48 15.64 4.20
CA TYR A 106 -10.14 16.28 5.47
C TYR A 106 -10.60 15.47 6.68
N GLY A 107 -11.80 14.86 6.61
CA GLY A 107 -12.30 13.95 7.63
C GLY A 107 -11.40 12.73 7.83
N LEU A 108 -10.94 12.12 6.73
CA LEU A 108 -9.98 11.00 6.76
C LEU A 108 -8.64 11.43 7.38
N ALA A 109 -8.15 12.62 7.06
CA ALA A 109 -6.91 13.13 7.63
C ALA A 109 -7.03 13.37 9.14
N LEU A 110 -8.14 13.95 9.57
CA LEU A 110 -8.43 14.13 11.00
C LEU A 110 -8.53 12.78 11.72
N ALA A 111 -9.26 11.82 11.17
CA ALA A 111 -9.38 10.48 11.75
C ALA A 111 -8.02 9.77 11.83
N THR A 112 -7.21 9.85 10.76
CA THR A 112 -5.85 9.29 10.74
C THR A 112 -4.97 9.95 11.80
N LYS A 113 -5.00 11.27 11.90
CA LYS A 113 -4.26 12.01 12.93
C LYS A 113 -4.68 11.58 14.33
N LEU A 114 -5.98 11.53 14.61
CA LEU A 114 -6.50 11.10 15.91
C LEU A 114 -6.12 9.65 16.23
N LEU A 115 -6.04 8.77 15.23
CA LEU A 115 -5.58 7.39 15.40
C LEU A 115 -4.11 7.35 15.83
N PHE A 116 -3.24 8.13 15.20
CA PHE A 116 -1.80 8.12 15.48
C PHE A 116 -1.42 8.95 16.72
N ASP A 117 -2.04 10.12 16.92
CA ASP A 117 -1.82 10.95 18.11
C ASP A 117 -2.61 10.41 19.32
N GLY A 118 -3.74 9.78 19.07
CA GLY A 118 -4.69 9.29 20.07
C GLY A 118 -4.34 7.94 20.68
N THR A 119 -3.17 7.36 20.36
CA THR A 119 -2.72 6.10 20.95
C THR A 119 -2.59 6.17 22.48
N GLN A 120 -2.49 7.38 23.02
CA GLN A 120 -2.52 7.66 24.45
C GLN A 120 -3.83 8.33 24.91
N SER A 121 -4.80 8.57 24.03
CA SER A 121 -5.96 9.40 24.35
C SER A 121 -7.23 8.60 24.66
N ARG A 122 -8.07 9.19 25.51
CA ARG A 122 -9.43 8.75 25.84
C ARG A 122 -10.37 8.68 24.61
N LEU A 123 -9.89 9.07 23.42
CA LEU A 123 -10.65 9.12 22.16
C LEU A 123 -10.57 7.82 21.34
N ARG A 124 -9.73 6.86 21.73
CA ARG A 124 -9.59 5.56 21.06
C ARG A 124 -10.95 4.89 20.76
N PRO A 125 -11.88 4.78 21.71
CA PRO A 125 -13.18 4.12 21.44
C PRO A 125 -14.04 4.88 20.41
N LEU A 126 -13.87 6.20 20.29
CA LEU A 126 -14.55 7.01 19.30
C LEU A 126 -13.96 6.81 17.91
N VAL A 127 -12.64 6.75 17.81
CA VAL A 127 -11.92 6.50 16.56
C VAL A 127 -12.22 5.10 16.03
N GLU A 128 -12.26 4.09 16.89
CA GLU A 128 -12.61 2.71 16.52
C GLU A 128 -14.04 2.61 15.93
N LYS A 129 -14.98 3.46 16.37
CA LYS A 129 -16.33 3.52 15.81
C LYS A 129 -16.41 4.21 14.44
N VAL A 130 -15.45 5.07 14.12
CA VAL A 130 -15.39 5.82 12.85
C VAL A 130 -14.60 5.08 11.78
N LEU A 131 -13.72 4.19 12.21
CA LEU A 131 -12.96 3.34 11.27
C LEU A 131 -13.90 2.33 10.60
N PRO A 132 -13.72 2.07 9.28
CA PRO A 132 -14.51 1.07 8.60
C PRO A 132 -14.37 -0.28 9.31
N THR A 133 -15.47 -0.79 9.82
CA THR A 133 -15.57 -2.19 10.27
C THR A 133 -15.42 -3.10 9.05
N PRO A 134 -14.95 -4.36 9.25
CA PRO A 134 -14.97 -5.35 8.18
C PRO A 134 -16.33 -5.35 7.51
N GLY A 135 -16.33 -5.23 6.18
CA GLY A 135 -17.57 -5.14 5.43
C GLY A 135 -18.44 -6.39 5.59
N PRO A 136 -19.78 -6.26 5.44
CA PRO A 136 -20.68 -7.40 5.43
C PRO A 136 -20.30 -8.39 4.33
N SER A 137 -20.79 -9.61 4.43
CA SER A 137 -20.69 -10.63 3.36
C SER A 137 -21.12 -10.04 2.02
N GLY A 138 -20.23 -10.07 1.02
CA GLY A 138 -20.41 -9.37 -0.26
C GLY A 138 -19.54 -8.12 -0.42
N ALA A 139 -18.66 -7.83 0.53
CA ALA A 139 -17.66 -6.79 0.38
C ALA A 139 -16.79 -7.02 -0.86
N HIS A 140 -16.33 -5.96 -1.47
CA HIS A 140 -15.31 -6.01 -2.52
C HIS A 140 -14.31 -4.87 -2.30
N PHE A 141 -13.12 -5.02 -2.82
CA PHE A 141 -12.16 -3.93 -2.86
C PHE A 141 -11.63 -3.70 -4.27
N GLN A 142 -11.20 -2.49 -4.51
CA GLN A 142 -10.53 -2.11 -5.72
C GLN A 142 -9.39 -1.14 -5.40
N VAL A 143 -8.21 -1.43 -5.95
CA VAL A 143 -7.07 -0.53 -5.94
C VAL A 143 -6.81 -0.08 -7.37
N SER A 144 -6.82 1.23 -7.62
CA SER A 144 -6.52 1.81 -8.92
C SER A 144 -5.16 2.50 -8.88
N HIS A 145 -4.26 2.07 -9.74
CA HIS A 145 -2.95 2.67 -9.92
C HIS A 145 -3.00 3.60 -11.13
N HIS A 146 -2.70 4.87 -10.92
CA HIS A 146 -2.59 5.87 -11.99
C HIS A 146 -1.10 6.13 -12.22
N GLY A 147 -0.60 5.75 -13.39
CA GLY A 147 0.78 5.93 -13.80
C GLY A 147 0.92 7.00 -14.88
N ILE A 148 1.98 7.79 -14.80
CA ILE A 148 2.40 8.72 -15.84
C ILE A 148 3.84 8.35 -16.18
N THR A 149 4.09 8.02 -17.44
CA THR A 149 5.43 7.71 -17.95
C THR A 149 6.22 9.00 -18.22
N GLU A 150 7.52 8.90 -18.42
CA GLU A 150 8.37 10.07 -18.68
C GLU A 150 8.02 10.80 -19.96
N ASP A 151 7.47 10.09 -20.95
CA ASP A 151 6.94 10.64 -22.21
C ASP A 151 5.48 11.16 -22.09
N GLY A 152 4.94 11.22 -20.86
CA GLY A 152 3.63 11.78 -20.57
C GLY A 152 2.45 10.85 -20.82
N GLN A 153 2.66 9.58 -21.17
CA GLN A 153 1.57 8.64 -21.34
C GLN A 153 0.92 8.33 -20.00
N ARG A 154 -0.43 8.30 -19.99
CA ARG A 154 -1.21 7.98 -18.79
C ARG A 154 -1.71 6.54 -18.86
N TRP A 155 -1.56 5.83 -17.77
CA TRP A 155 -1.98 4.44 -17.61
C TRP A 155 -2.83 4.28 -16.37
N ARG A 156 -3.80 3.38 -16.43
CA ARG A 156 -4.54 2.91 -15.26
C ARG A 156 -4.39 1.40 -15.15
N ALA A 157 -3.90 0.93 -14.01
CA ALA A 157 -3.97 -0.48 -13.65
C ALA A 157 -4.92 -0.64 -12.46
N THR A 158 -5.74 -1.68 -12.49
CA THR A 158 -6.73 -1.96 -11.45
C THR A 158 -6.55 -3.37 -10.92
N VAL A 159 -6.54 -3.48 -9.60
CA VAL A 159 -6.55 -4.75 -8.88
C VAL A 159 -7.83 -4.79 -8.07
N SER A 160 -8.60 -5.87 -8.19
CA SER A 160 -9.85 -6.04 -7.44
C SER A 160 -10.10 -7.48 -7.06
N ALA A 161 -10.86 -7.69 -6.00
CA ALA A 161 -11.41 -8.98 -5.62
C ALA A 161 -12.72 -8.81 -4.86
N GLN A 162 -13.54 -9.87 -4.87
CA GLN A 162 -14.66 -10.02 -3.95
C GLN A 162 -14.15 -10.48 -2.58
N GLY A 163 -14.80 -10.06 -1.52
CA GLY A 163 -14.44 -10.39 -0.14
C GLY A 163 -13.79 -9.23 0.61
N ASP A 164 -13.66 -9.40 1.92
CA ASP A 164 -13.00 -8.43 2.80
C ASP A 164 -11.47 -8.46 2.62
N PRO A 165 -10.85 -7.33 2.23
CA PRO A 165 -9.39 -7.28 2.07
C PRO A 165 -8.63 -7.41 3.39
N GLY A 166 -9.29 -7.20 4.54
CA GLY A 166 -8.67 -7.24 5.85
C GLY A 166 -8.26 -8.64 6.30
N TYR A 167 -9.09 -9.64 6.03
CA TYR A 167 -8.84 -11.02 6.44
C TYR A 167 -9.06 -12.04 5.32
N GLU A 168 -10.23 -12.07 4.70
CA GLU A 168 -10.63 -13.10 3.75
C GLU A 168 -9.69 -13.17 2.55
N VAL A 169 -9.56 -12.05 1.82
CA VAL A 169 -8.70 -11.99 0.64
C VAL A 169 -7.22 -12.06 1.03
N THR A 170 -6.84 -11.48 2.17
CA THR A 170 -5.46 -11.57 2.67
C THR A 170 -5.09 -13.01 3.02
N ALA A 171 -5.98 -13.78 3.66
CA ALA A 171 -5.75 -15.19 3.96
C ALA A 171 -5.61 -16.02 2.66
N MET A 172 -6.47 -15.78 1.67
CA MET A 172 -6.35 -16.40 0.35
C MET A 172 -5.00 -16.05 -0.30
N MET A 173 -4.63 -14.78 -0.35
CA MET A 173 -3.34 -14.35 -0.92
C MET A 173 -2.15 -15.03 -0.22
N LEU A 174 -2.14 -15.08 1.11
CA LEU A 174 -1.07 -15.71 1.88
C LEU A 174 -0.99 -17.22 1.61
N SER A 175 -2.13 -17.91 1.57
CA SER A 175 -2.19 -19.34 1.26
C SER A 175 -1.66 -19.62 -0.15
N GLN A 176 -2.06 -18.82 -1.15
CA GLN A 176 -1.58 -18.98 -2.51
C GLN A 176 -0.08 -18.65 -2.64
N ALA A 177 0.43 -17.72 -1.84
CA ALA A 177 1.87 -17.44 -1.79
C ALA A 177 2.66 -18.65 -1.26
N ALA A 178 2.19 -19.27 -0.17
CA ALA A 178 2.82 -20.46 0.40
C ALA A 178 2.80 -21.64 -0.59
N LEU A 179 1.67 -21.91 -1.22
CA LEU A 179 1.55 -22.94 -2.25
C LEU A 179 2.43 -22.66 -3.47
N CYS A 180 2.57 -21.38 -3.85
CA CYS A 180 3.47 -20.97 -4.93
C CYS A 180 4.94 -21.25 -4.61
N LEU A 181 5.37 -21.07 -3.36
CA LEU A 181 6.71 -21.39 -2.90
C LEU A 181 6.98 -22.91 -2.85
N LEU A 182 5.97 -23.71 -2.50
CA LEU A 182 6.07 -25.17 -2.45
C LEU A 182 6.13 -25.81 -3.85
N ASP A 183 5.54 -25.18 -4.86
CA ASP A 183 5.53 -25.69 -6.22
C ASP A 183 6.85 -25.39 -6.92
N SER A 184 7.74 -26.36 -6.91
CA SER A 184 9.08 -26.26 -7.55
C SER A 184 9.03 -25.98 -9.07
N ARG A 185 7.87 -26.21 -9.71
CA ARG A 185 7.64 -25.95 -11.14
C ARG A 185 7.10 -24.55 -11.42
N SER A 186 6.85 -23.77 -10.37
CA SER A 186 6.18 -22.47 -10.50
C SER A 186 7.04 -21.40 -11.19
N GLY A 187 8.36 -21.62 -11.36
CA GLY A 187 9.25 -20.61 -11.91
C GLY A 187 9.47 -19.41 -10.98
N THR A 188 9.32 -19.61 -9.67
CA THR A 188 9.66 -18.59 -8.66
C THR A 188 11.16 -18.33 -8.64
N SER A 189 11.57 -17.18 -8.08
CA SER A 189 12.99 -16.86 -7.92
C SER A 189 13.68 -17.91 -7.04
N HIS A 190 14.78 -18.46 -7.52
CA HIS A 190 15.62 -19.39 -6.75
C HIS A 190 16.59 -18.68 -5.81
N ALA A 191 16.69 -17.36 -5.87
CA ALA A 191 17.52 -16.59 -4.95
C ALA A 191 16.83 -16.55 -3.58
N GLY A 192 17.45 -17.16 -2.58
CA GLY A 192 16.99 -17.07 -1.20
C GLY A 192 17.14 -15.66 -0.64
N GLY A 193 16.48 -15.38 0.46
CA GLY A 193 16.62 -14.11 1.18
C GLY A 193 15.29 -13.49 1.59
N VAL A 194 15.36 -12.23 2.05
CA VAL A 194 14.18 -11.43 2.37
C VAL A 194 13.67 -10.76 1.10
N LEU A 195 12.74 -11.41 0.43
CA LEU A 195 12.18 -10.98 -0.85
C LEU A 195 10.79 -10.35 -0.65
N THR A 196 10.32 -9.64 -1.66
CA THR A 196 8.94 -9.18 -1.74
C THR A 196 8.11 -10.16 -2.60
N PRO A 197 6.77 -10.16 -2.53
CA PRO A 197 5.96 -11.01 -3.39
C PRO A 197 6.27 -10.85 -4.89
N ALA A 198 6.53 -9.62 -5.33
CA ALA A 198 6.88 -9.35 -6.72
C ALA A 198 8.22 -9.99 -7.13
N THR A 199 9.20 -10.04 -6.22
CA THR A 199 10.56 -10.53 -6.51
C THR A 199 10.73 -12.02 -6.20
N GLY A 200 10.00 -12.54 -5.22
CA GLY A 200 10.10 -13.95 -4.82
C GLY A 200 9.13 -14.87 -5.55
N LEU A 201 7.95 -14.37 -5.89
CA LEU A 201 6.85 -15.18 -6.45
C LEU A 201 6.52 -14.82 -7.92
N GLY A 202 6.59 -13.53 -8.27
CA GLY A 202 6.46 -13.06 -9.66
C GLY A 202 5.16 -13.44 -10.38
N LYS A 203 5.29 -13.75 -11.68
CA LYS A 203 4.16 -14.11 -12.55
C LYS A 203 3.37 -15.35 -12.09
N PRO A 204 3.99 -16.45 -11.62
CA PRO A 204 3.25 -17.61 -11.14
C PRO A 204 2.25 -17.27 -10.04
N TYR A 205 2.62 -16.37 -9.14
CA TYR A 205 1.72 -15.92 -8.07
C TYR A 205 0.54 -15.12 -8.61
N LEU A 206 0.76 -14.20 -9.55
CA LEU A 206 -0.33 -13.48 -10.21
C LEU A 206 -1.33 -14.43 -10.89
N GLN A 207 -0.84 -15.46 -11.56
CA GLN A 207 -1.68 -16.47 -12.20
C GLN A 207 -2.53 -17.23 -11.18
N ARG A 208 -1.93 -17.62 -10.03
CA ARG A 208 -2.66 -18.26 -8.93
C ARG A 208 -3.74 -17.35 -8.35
N LEU A 209 -3.41 -16.09 -8.10
CA LEU A 209 -4.37 -15.12 -7.59
C LEU A 209 -5.53 -14.88 -8.55
N SER A 210 -5.26 -14.81 -9.87
CA SER A 210 -6.30 -14.68 -10.88
C SER A 210 -7.21 -15.90 -10.93
N ALA A 211 -6.65 -17.11 -10.80
CA ALA A 211 -7.42 -18.36 -10.74
C ALA A 211 -8.30 -18.44 -9.46
N HIS A 212 -8.00 -17.64 -8.43
CA HIS A 212 -8.75 -17.58 -7.17
C HIS A 212 -9.56 -16.28 -7.01
N GLY A 213 -9.98 -15.69 -8.12
CA GLY A 213 -10.96 -14.60 -8.13
C GLY A 213 -10.41 -13.19 -8.04
N MET A 214 -9.08 -12.98 -8.05
CA MET A 214 -8.53 -11.64 -8.21
C MET A 214 -8.47 -11.21 -9.68
N SER A 215 -8.81 -9.98 -9.94
CA SER A 215 -8.72 -9.36 -11.27
C SER A 215 -7.56 -8.38 -11.32
N PHE A 216 -6.79 -8.45 -12.40
CA PHE A 216 -5.68 -7.54 -12.71
C PHE A 216 -5.86 -7.01 -14.12
N THR A 217 -6.04 -5.70 -14.26
CA THR A 217 -6.21 -5.07 -15.57
C THR A 217 -5.26 -3.88 -15.70
N ALA A 218 -4.81 -3.59 -16.91
CA ALA A 218 -4.07 -2.38 -17.21
C ALA A 218 -4.49 -1.85 -18.58
N ALA A 219 -4.71 -0.54 -18.66
CA ALA A 219 -5.09 0.15 -19.89
C ALA A 219 -4.43 1.51 -19.96
N ARG A 220 -4.11 1.93 -21.18
CA ARG A 220 -3.71 3.30 -21.45
C ARG A 220 -4.95 4.19 -21.39
N MET A 221 -4.80 5.34 -20.76
CA MET A 221 -5.82 6.38 -20.73
C MET A 221 -5.59 7.35 -21.90
N ASN A 222 -6.68 7.73 -22.55
CA ASN A 222 -6.64 8.74 -23.60
C ASN A 222 -6.47 10.14 -23.02
#